data_3eb915443dbe8f6f75e3a65a13285b3c
#
_entry.id   3eb915443dbe8f6f75e3a65a13285b3c
#
_cell.length_a   1.000
_cell.length_b   1.000
_cell.length_c   1.000
_cell.angle_alpha   90.00
_cell.angle_beta   90.00
_cell.angle_gamma   90.00
#
_symmetry.space_group_name_H-M   'P 1'
#
loop_
_entity.id
_entity.type
_entity.pdbx_description
1 polymer ?
#
loop_
_entity_poly.entity_id
_entity_poly.type
_entity_poly.pdbx_seq_one_letter_code
_entity_poly.pdbx_strand_id
1 'polypeptide(L)'
;DHVLLSGPPGLGKTTLAMIIANELGVNLRITSGPAIQHAGDLAAILSGLDEHEVLFIDEIHRLSKPAEEMLYLAMEDFRVDVVVGKGPGATAIPIDLPPFTLVGATTRAGLLPGPLRDRFGFTAQLDFYPDDALAGIVVVSATKLEVDLASDAATEIASRSRGTPRIANRLLRRVRDYGQVKGHATLQRDVARAALELYEVDERCLLYTS
;
A
#
# COMPACT_ATOMS: atom_id res chain seq x y z
N ASP A 1 15.37 11.24 -1.13
CA ASP A 1 14.31 11.51 -2.14
C ASP A 1 12.98 10.93 -1.68
N HIS A 2 11.88 11.61 -2.01
CA HIS A 2 10.53 11.12 -1.77
C HIS A 2 10.06 10.21 -2.92
N VAL A 3 9.21 9.25 -2.62
CA VAL A 3 8.76 8.21 -3.56
C VAL A 3 7.24 8.22 -3.72
N LEU A 4 6.73 8.21 -4.95
CA LEU A 4 5.31 8.06 -5.25
C LEU A 4 5.04 6.67 -5.85
N LEU A 5 4.17 5.90 -5.22
CA LEU A 5 3.69 4.61 -5.69
C LEU A 5 2.28 4.76 -6.25
N SER A 6 2.11 4.59 -7.55
CA SER A 6 0.80 4.68 -8.22
C SER A 6 0.37 3.33 -8.77
N GLY A 7 -0.92 3.11 -8.91
CA GLY A 7 -1.47 1.92 -9.54
C GLY A 7 -2.70 1.36 -8.82
N PRO A 8 -3.35 0.35 -9.42
CA PRO A 8 -4.55 -0.29 -8.88
C PRO A 8 -4.45 -0.72 -7.42
N PRO A 9 -5.57 -0.86 -6.69
CA PRO A 9 -5.54 -1.31 -5.31
C PRO A 9 -5.10 -2.78 -5.20
N GLY A 10 -4.40 -3.13 -4.11
CA GLY A 10 -4.04 -4.52 -3.82
C GLY A 10 -2.74 -5.00 -4.46
N LEU A 11 -1.97 -4.14 -5.11
CA LEU A 11 -0.70 -4.47 -5.77
C LEU A 11 0.53 -4.42 -4.84
N GLY A 12 0.35 -4.17 -3.55
CA GLY A 12 1.45 -4.21 -2.57
C GLY A 12 2.15 -2.90 -2.29
N LYS A 13 1.54 -1.72 -2.56
CA LYS A 13 2.14 -0.40 -2.28
C LYS A 13 2.62 -0.26 -0.82
N THR A 14 1.81 -0.66 0.13
CA THR A 14 2.20 -0.67 1.56
C THR A 14 3.35 -1.63 1.83
N THR A 15 3.35 -2.80 1.19
CA THR A 15 4.45 -3.78 1.31
C THR A 15 5.76 -3.21 0.77
N LEU A 16 5.71 -2.49 -0.35
CA LEU A 16 6.88 -1.81 -0.91
C LEU A 16 7.43 -0.74 0.05
N ALA A 17 6.55 0.04 0.70
CA ALA A 17 6.98 1.00 1.72
C ALA A 17 7.67 0.31 2.90
N MET A 18 7.16 -0.85 3.34
CA MET A 18 7.81 -1.67 4.38
C MET A 18 9.18 -2.17 3.94
N ILE A 19 9.31 -2.62 2.69
CA ILE A 19 10.60 -3.06 2.14
C ILE A 19 11.58 -1.88 2.08
N ILE A 20 11.15 -0.72 1.60
CA ILE A 20 12.00 0.49 1.54
C ILE A 20 12.53 0.84 2.94
N ALA A 21 11.68 0.90 3.96
CA ALA A 21 12.10 1.22 5.32
C ALA A 21 13.07 0.16 5.88
N ASN A 22 12.80 -1.12 5.62
CA ASN A 22 13.67 -2.22 6.05
C ASN A 22 15.05 -2.17 5.39
N GLU A 23 15.12 -1.93 4.08
CA GLU A 23 16.38 -1.80 3.35
C GLU A 23 17.19 -0.56 3.78
N LEU A 24 16.51 0.52 4.17
CA LEU A 24 17.14 1.70 4.74
C LEU A 24 17.55 1.52 6.22
N GLY A 25 17.04 0.49 6.89
CA GLY A 25 17.31 0.23 8.31
C GLY A 25 16.66 1.26 9.25
N VAL A 26 15.51 1.84 8.85
CA VAL A 26 14.82 2.91 9.58
C VAL A 26 13.39 2.52 9.94
N ASN A 27 12.79 3.26 10.85
CA ASN A 27 11.39 3.07 11.23
C ASN A 27 10.43 3.45 10.09
N LEU A 28 9.26 2.81 10.07
CA LEU A 28 8.17 3.11 9.15
C LEU A 28 6.96 3.59 9.93
N ARG A 29 6.51 4.79 9.64
CA ARG A 29 5.23 5.33 10.13
C ARG A 29 4.18 5.25 9.03
N ILE A 30 3.04 4.64 9.33
CA ILE A 30 1.97 4.41 8.35
C ILE A 30 0.78 5.26 8.72
N THR A 31 0.26 6.01 7.75
CA THR A 31 -1.00 6.75 7.82
C THR A 31 -1.72 6.72 6.48
N SER A 32 -2.83 7.44 6.36
CA SER A 32 -3.58 7.56 5.12
C SER A 32 -4.14 8.97 4.93
N GLY A 33 -4.36 9.39 3.69
CA GLY A 33 -4.98 10.68 3.38
C GLY A 33 -6.30 10.90 4.12
N PRO A 34 -7.24 9.94 4.12
CA PRO A 34 -8.49 10.05 4.88
C PRO A 34 -8.34 10.18 6.40
N ALA A 35 -7.26 9.69 6.98
CA ALA A 35 -6.99 9.82 8.42
C ALA A 35 -6.50 11.23 8.81
N ILE A 36 -5.97 11.98 7.84
CA ILE A 36 -5.46 13.35 8.01
C ILE A 36 -6.57 14.33 7.61
N GLN A 37 -7.42 14.69 8.55
CA GLN A 37 -8.57 15.56 8.27
C GLN A 37 -8.17 17.03 8.23
N HIS A 38 -7.22 17.43 9.06
CA HIS A 38 -6.76 18.81 9.20
C HIS A 38 -5.23 18.93 9.06
N ALA A 39 -4.75 20.10 8.71
CA ALA A 39 -3.31 20.37 8.65
C ALA A 39 -2.61 20.10 9.99
N GLY A 40 -3.30 20.34 11.12
CA GLY A 40 -2.78 20.04 12.46
C GLY A 40 -2.51 18.55 12.70
N ASP A 41 -3.31 17.66 12.11
CA ASP A 41 -3.08 16.22 12.22
C ASP A 41 -1.77 15.83 11.51
N LEU A 42 -1.53 16.42 10.34
CA LEU A 42 -0.29 16.21 9.59
C LEU A 42 0.91 16.81 10.33
N ALA A 43 0.77 18.03 10.88
CA ALA A 43 1.83 18.67 11.66
C ALA A 43 2.25 17.79 12.85
N ALA A 44 1.28 17.21 13.57
CA ALA A 44 1.54 16.32 14.71
C ALA A 44 2.27 15.03 14.27
N ILE A 45 1.91 14.47 13.12
CA ILE A 45 2.60 13.30 12.55
C ILE A 45 4.05 13.67 12.20
N LEU A 46 4.25 14.76 11.45
CA LEU A 46 5.55 15.18 10.96
C LEU A 46 6.50 15.57 12.08
N SER A 47 6.03 16.35 13.08
CA SER A 47 6.85 16.73 14.24
C SER A 47 7.22 15.58 15.17
N GLY A 48 6.53 14.46 15.07
CA GLY A 48 6.83 13.24 15.83
C GLY A 48 7.68 12.23 15.07
N LEU A 49 8.20 12.54 13.88
CA LEU A 49 9.09 11.65 13.11
C LEU A 49 10.48 11.63 13.74
N ASP A 50 11.12 10.47 13.69
CA ASP A 50 12.54 10.32 13.97
C ASP A 50 13.37 10.73 12.74
N GLU A 51 14.67 10.97 12.96
CA GLU A 51 15.59 11.27 11.86
C GLU A 51 15.68 10.12 10.87
N HIS A 52 15.50 10.43 9.57
CA HIS A 52 15.47 9.50 8.44
C HIS A 52 14.31 8.48 8.45
N GLU A 53 13.32 8.62 9.33
CA GLU A 53 12.12 7.77 9.35
C GLU A 53 11.39 7.81 8.00
N VAL A 54 10.80 6.69 7.58
CA VAL A 54 9.93 6.62 6.40
C VAL A 54 8.49 6.90 6.83
N LEU A 55 7.89 7.95 6.27
CA LEU A 55 6.45 8.24 6.40
C LEU A 55 5.71 7.68 5.18
N PHE A 56 4.82 6.72 5.38
CA PHE A 56 3.94 6.21 4.33
C PHE A 56 2.54 6.80 4.46
N ILE A 57 2.07 7.45 3.38
CA ILE A 57 0.70 7.98 3.29
C ILE A 57 -0.06 7.24 2.20
N ASP A 58 -0.97 6.35 2.60
CA ASP A 58 -1.87 5.68 1.64
C ASP A 58 -2.99 6.64 1.20
N GLU A 59 -3.46 6.46 -0.04
CA GLU A 59 -4.47 7.34 -0.64
C GLU A 59 -4.14 8.84 -0.51
N ILE A 60 -2.89 9.22 -0.76
CA ILE A 60 -2.38 10.59 -0.59
C ILE A 60 -3.19 11.63 -1.38
N HIS A 61 -3.85 11.25 -2.49
CA HIS A 61 -4.75 12.11 -3.27
C HIS A 61 -6.02 12.53 -2.51
N ARG A 62 -6.25 11.99 -1.31
CA ARG A 62 -7.39 12.32 -0.45
C ARG A 62 -7.03 13.24 0.72
N LEU A 63 -5.84 13.79 0.74
CA LEU A 63 -5.47 14.82 1.69
C LEU A 63 -6.38 16.05 1.53
N SER A 64 -6.70 16.71 2.64
CA SER A 64 -7.33 18.02 2.59
C SER A 64 -6.36 19.05 2.00
N LYS A 65 -6.88 20.06 1.30
CA LYS A 65 -6.01 21.08 0.66
C LYS A 65 -5.04 21.76 1.63
N PRO A 66 -5.43 22.13 2.87
CA PRO A 66 -4.47 22.70 3.84
C PRO A 66 -3.38 21.71 4.27
N ALA A 67 -3.70 20.42 4.38
CA ALA A 67 -2.70 19.39 4.70
C ALA A 67 -1.73 19.17 3.52
N GLU A 68 -2.24 19.22 2.30
CA GLU A 68 -1.43 19.11 1.09
C GLU A 68 -0.44 20.29 0.97
N GLU A 69 -0.90 21.52 1.21
CA GLU A 69 -0.05 22.73 1.19
C GLU A 69 1.05 22.67 2.27
N MET A 70 0.72 22.17 3.46
CA MET A 70 1.71 21.94 4.52
C MET A 70 2.74 20.88 4.12
N LEU A 71 2.30 19.81 3.43
CA LEU A 71 3.19 18.75 2.97
C LEU A 71 4.21 19.27 1.96
N TYR A 72 3.88 20.27 1.14
CA TYR A 72 4.83 20.88 0.21
C TYR A 72 6.06 21.44 0.92
N LEU A 73 5.85 22.23 1.97
CA LEU A 73 6.94 22.80 2.77
C LEU A 73 7.74 21.72 3.50
N ALA A 74 7.04 20.71 4.03
CA ALA A 74 7.68 19.62 4.72
C ALA A 74 8.60 18.80 3.81
N MET A 75 8.22 18.61 2.54
CA MET A 75 9.03 17.85 1.57
C MET A 75 10.23 18.61 1.04
N GLU A 76 10.13 19.94 0.89
CA GLU A 76 11.20 20.78 0.33
C GLU A 76 12.16 21.27 1.40
N ASP A 77 11.60 21.85 2.48
CA ASP A 77 12.37 22.62 3.46
C ASP A 77 12.54 21.90 4.81
N PHE A 78 11.95 20.69 4.96
CA PHE A 78 11.88 19.98 6.24
C PHE A 78 11.38 20.90 7.36
N ARG A 79 10.29 21.64 7.08
CA ARG A 79 9.68 22.60 7.99
C ARG A 79 8.16 22.60 7.82
N VAL A 80 7.46 22.88 8.90
CA VAL A 80 6.02 23.16 8.87
C VAL A 80 5.72 24.44 9.62
N ASP A 81 4.73 25.20 9.14
CA ASP A 81 4.24 26.39 9.81
C ASP A 81 2.94 26.03 10.55
N VAL A 82 2.97 26.12 11.88
CA VAL A 82 1.80 25.86 12.72
C VAL A 82 1.18 27.17 13.17
N VAL A 83 -0.09 27.38 12.81
CA VAL A 83 -0.83 28.59 13.21
C VAL A 83 -1.34 28.41 14.64
N VAL A 84 -0.87 29.26 15.53
CA VAL A 84 -1.29 29.32 16.94
C VAL A 84 -2.13 30.55 17.18
N GLY A 85 -3.28 30.40 17.82
CA GLY A 85 -4.25 31.44 18.08
C GLY A 85 -5.43 31.44 17.11
N LYS A 86 -6.35 32.39 17.31
CA LYS A 86 -7.55 32.58 16.47
C LYS A 86 -7.71 34.06 16.12
N GLY A 87 -8.24 34.33 14.94
CA GLY A 87 -8.54 35.71 14.47
C GLY A 87 -7.29 36.51 14.10
N PRO A 88 -7.36 37.86 14.15
CA PRO A 88 -6.29 38.77 13.68
C PRO A 88 -4.98 38.65 14.45
N GLY A 89 -4.95 38.00 15.60
CA GLY A 89 -3.76 37.77 16.45
C GLY A 89 -3.15 36.38 16.26
N ALA A 90 -3.59 35.60 15.30
CA ALA A 90 -3.00 34.28 15.00
C ALA A 90 -1.58 34.47 14.43
N THR A 91 -0.63 33.70 14.97
CA THR A 91 0.78 33.76 14.56
C THR A 91 1.18 32.37 14.01
N ALA A 92 1.86 32.38 12.87
CA ALA A 92 2.48 31.15 12.34
C ALA A 92 3.83 30.97 13.04
N ILE A 93 4.02 29.78 13.61
CA ILE A 93 5.28 29.38 14.25
C ILE A 93 5.92 28.32 13.36
N PRO A 94 7.10 28.58 12.80
CA PRO A 94 7.83 27.57 12.05
C PRO A 94 8.38 26.51 13.01
N ILE A 95 8.23 25.24 12.63
CA ILE A 95 8.78 24.08 13.32
C ILE A 95 9.67 23.35 12.33
N ASP A 96 10.95 23.22 12.66
CA ASP A 96 11.89 22.42 11.88
C ASP A 96 11.59 20.93 12.10
N LEU A 97 11.67 20.15 11.02
CA LEU A 97 11.44 18.72 11.02
C LEU A 97 12.78 17.98 10.84
N PRO A 98 12.95 16.82 11.44
CA PRO A 98 14.05 15.95 11.07
C PRO A 98 13.94 15.53 9.60
N PRO A 99 15.05 15.30 8.90
CA PRO A 99 15.03 14.74 7.55
C PRO A 99 14.27 13.41 7.54
N PHE A 100 13.32 13.26 6.63
CA PHE A 100 12.50 12.05 6.49
C PHE A 100 12.31 11.68 5.01
N THR A 101 11.88 10.46 4.76
CA THR A 101 11.48 10.01 3.43
C THR A 101 9.98 9.83 3.37
N LEU A 102 9.31 10.55 2.47
CA LEU A 102 7.89 10.34 2.18
C LEU A 102 7.72 9.27 1.12
N VAL A 103 6.90 8.26 1.40
CA VAL A 103 6.39 7.31 0.42
C VAL A 103 4.88 7.54 0.29
N GLY A 104 4.48 8.23 -0.76
CA GLY A 104 3.07 8.45 -1.09
C GLY A 104 2.51 7.29 -1.91
N ALA A 105 1.30 6.84 -1.62
CA ALA A 105 0.60 5.85 -2.41
C ALA A 105 -0.74 6.38 -2.93
N THR A 106 -1.05 6.09 -4.19
CA THR A 106 -2.30 6.49 -4.80
C THR A 106 -2.83 5.44 -5.77
N THR A 107 -4.13 5.30 -5.83
CA THR A 107 -4.83 4.54 -6.89
C THR A 107 -5.22 5.42 -8.07
N ARG A 108 -5.07 6.74 -7.94
CA ARG A 108 -5.54 7.74 -8.90
C ARG A 108 -4.49 8.85 -9.07
N ALA A 109 -3.40 8.53 -9.76
CA ALA A 109 -2.30 9.47 -10.00
C ALA A 109 -2.75 10.79 -10.65
N GLY A 110 -3.76 10.75 -11.51
CA GLY A 110 -4.32 11.93 -12.17
C GLY A 110 -5.07 12.89 -11.23
N LEU A 111 -5.41 12.48 -10.00
CA LEU A 111 -6.02 13.37 -9.00
C LEU A 111 -4.99 14.09 -8.13
N LEU A 112 -3.71 13.72 -8.21
CA LEU A 112 -2.65 14.43 -7.50
C LEU A 112 -2.37 15.75 -8.21
N PRO A 113 -2.40 16.89 -7.48
CA PRO A 113 -1.98 18.16 -8.03
C PRO A 113 -0.54 18.12 -8.55
N GLY A 114 -0.29 18.81 -9.66
CA GLY A 114 1.04 18.93 -10.25
C GLY A 114 2.12 19.27 -9.23
N PRO A 115 1.93 20.34 -8.43
CA PRO A 115 2.91 20.76 -7.43
C PRO A 115 3.30 19.68 -6.42
N LEU A 116 2.36 18.83 -5.99
CA LEU A 116 2.68 17.71 -5.10
C LEU A 116 3.45 16.61 -5.84
N ARG A 117 2.99 16.28 -7.04
CA ARG A 117 3.62 15.21 -7.84
C ARG A 117 5.06 15.54 -8.21
N ASP A 118 5.34 16.80 -8.54
CA ASP A 118 6.66 17.26 -8.98
C ASP A 118 7.70 17.24 -7.85
N ARG A 119 7.26 17.13 -6.57
CA ARG A 119 8.13 17.00 -5.40
C ARG A 119 8.59 15.57 -5.10
N PHE A 120 8.02 14.59 -5.77
CA PHE A 120 8.50 13.23 -5.68
C PHE A 120 9.68 13.03 -6.63
N GLY A 121 10.85 12.70 -6.07
CA GLY A 121 12.06 12.42 -6.86
C GLY A 121 11.98 11.12 -7.66
N PHE A 122 11.11 10.20 -7.23
CA PHE A 122 10.86 8.94 -7.93
C PHE A 122 9.38 8.59 -7.95
N THR A 123 8.87 8.22 -9.13
CA THR A 123 7.50 7.74 -9.30
C THR A 123 7.52 6.34 -9.90
N ALA A 124 6.97 5.37 -9.18
CA ALA A 124 6.75 4.01 -9.68
C ALA A 124 5.28 3.79 -10.01
N GLN A 125 5.01 3.34 -11.22
CA GLN A 125 3.71 2.84 -11.60
C GLN A 125 3.67 1.33 -11.46
N LEU A 126 2.76 0.82 -10.64
CA LEU A 126 2.54 -0.60 -10.44
C LEU A 126 1.43 -1.06 -11.39
N ASP A 127 1.72 -2.13 -12.11
CA ASP A 127 0.77 -2.80 -12.98
C ASP A 127 0.36 -4.17 -12.40
N PHE A 128 -0.65 -4.78 -13.00
CA PHE A 128 -1.08 -6.13 -12.63
C PHE A 128 0.06 -7.13 -12.81
N TYR A 129 0.17 -8.04 -11.87
CA TYR A 129 1.18 -9.10 -11.91
C TYR A 129 0.80 -10.18 -12.93
N PRO A 130 1.77 -10.72 -13.67
CA PRO A 130 1.55 -11.92 -14.45
C PRO A 130 1.35 -13.13 -13.54
N ASP A 131 0.70 -14.18 -14.06
CA ASP A 131 0.28 -15.35 -13.26
C ASP A 131 1.46 -16.09 -12.64
N ASP A 132 2.60 -16.15 -13.30
CA ASP A 132 3.83 -16.80 -12.80
C ASP A 132 4.40 -16.05 -11.57
N ALA A 133 4.43 -14.71 -11.63
CA ALA A 133 4.84 -13.89 -10.48
C ALA A 133 3.87 -14.03 -9.30
N LEU A 134 2.55 -14.08 -9.59
CA LEU A 134 1.55 -14.31 -8.55
C LEU A 134 1.66 -15.72 -7.94
N ALA A 135 1.93 -16.75 -8.75
CA ALA A 135 2.16 -18.10 -8.24
C ALA A 135 3.34 -18.13 -7.27
N GLY A 136 4.43 -17.40 -7.57
CA GLY A 136 5.54 -17.22 -6.65
C GLY A 136 5.14 -16.55 -5.33
N ILE A 137 4.32 -15.51 -5.38
CA ILE A 137 3.80 -14.84 -4.18
C ILE A 137 2.91 -15.79 -3.36
N VAL A 138 2.08 -16.60 -4.01
CA VAL A 138 1.22 -17.60 -3.36
C VAL A 138 2.05 -18.66 -2.64
N VAL A 139 3.12 -19.17 -3.25
CA VAL A 139 4.04 -20.14 -2.62
C VAL A 139 4.69 -19.56 -1.38
N VAL A 140 5.25 -18.35 -1.46
CA VAL A 140 5.85 -17.67 -0.31
C VAL A 140 4.83 -17.42 0.81
N SER A 141 3.61 -17.06 0.43
CA SER A 141 2.52 -16.84 1.40
C SER A 141 2.05 -18.15 2.04
N ALA A 142 1.99 -19.25 1.29
CA ALA A 142 1.67 -20.58 1.80
C ALA A 142 2.70 -21.05 2.84
N THR A 143 3.99 -20.85 2.58
CA THR A 143 5.06 -21.14 3.54
C THR A 143 4.87 -20.37 4.84
N LYS A 144 4.56 -19.06 4.77
CA LYS A 144 4.30 -18.24 5.97
C LYS A 144 3.04 -18.65 6.74
N LEU A 145 2.09 -19.28 6.07
CA LEU A 145 0.86 -19.81 6.67
C LEU A 145 0.99 -21.27 7.11
N GLU A 146 2.19 -21.84 6.97
CA GLU A 146 2.47 -23.26 7.28
C GLU A 146 1.54 -24.23 6.52
N VAL A 147 1.25 -23.90 5.25
CA VAL A 147 0.38 -24.69 4.38
C VAL A 147 1.24 -25.42 3.36
N ASP A 148 1.07 -26.74 3.28
CA ASP A 148 1.67 -27.56 2.23
C ASP A 148 0.87 -27.40 0.93
N LEU A 149 1.42 -26.64 -0.02
CA LEU A 149 0.78 -26.26 -1.27
C LEU A 149 1.58 -26.76 -2.46
N ALA A 150 0.95 -27.56 -3.30
CA ALA A 150 1.54 -28.02 -4.55
C ALA A 150 1.71 -26.85 -5.55
N SER A 151 2.75 -26.90 -6.37
CA SER A 151 3.08 -25.85 -7.35
C SER A 151 1.95 -25.58 -8.36
N ASP A 152 1.26 -26.62 -8.80
CA ASP A 152 0.13 -26.54 -9.72
C ASP A 152 -1.11 -25.93 -9.06
N ALA A 153 -1.31 -26.13 -7.75
CA ALA A 153 -2.34 -25.44 -6.97
C ALA A 153 -2.04 -23.93 -6.83
N ALA A 154 -0.77 -23.57 -6.65
CA ALA A 154 -0.38 -22.16 -6.64
C ALA A 154 -0.67 -21.47 -7.97
N THR A 155 -0.41 -22.13 -9.09
CA THR A 155 -0.74 -21.65 -10.44
C THR A 155 -2.25 -21.51 -10.64
N GLU A 156 -3.06 -22.46 -10.14
CA GLU A 156 -4.52 -22.39 -10.20
C GLU A 156 -5.07 -21.18 -9.40
N ILE A 157 -4.50 -20.91 -8.23
CA ILE A 157 -4.88 -19.74 -7.43
C ILE A 157 -4.47 -18.44 -8.14
N ALA A 158 -3.27 -18.40 -8.71
CA ALA A 158 -2.73 -17.23 -9.41
C ALA A 158 -3.59 -16.83 -10.60
N SER A 159 -3.96 -17.79 -11.47
CA SER A 159 -4.77 -17.54 -12.67
C SER A 159 -6.14 -16.93 -12.38
N ARG A 160 -6.70 -17.21 -11.19
CA ARG A 160 -7.98 -16.64 -10.74
C ARG A 160 -7.84 -15.37 -9.91
N SER A 161 -6.61 -14.88 -9.74
CA SER A 161 -6.31 -13.73 -8.86
C SER A 161 -6.32 -12.37 -9.58
N ARG A 162 -6.60 -12.36 -10.88
CA ARG A 162 -6.72 -11.14 -11.69
C ARG A 162 -5.52 -10.19 -11.55
N GLY A 163 -4.33 -10.72 -11.57
CA GLY A 163 -3.11 -9.93 -11.47
C GLY A 163 -2.89 -9.26 -10.11
N THR A 164 -3.63 -9.64 -9.05
CA THR A 164 -3.65 -8.89 -7.79
C THR A 164 -3.18 -9.74 -6.60
N PRO A 165 -2.02 -9.43 -5.97
CA PRO A 165 -1.51 -10.15 -4.80
C PRO A 165 -2.49 -10.21 -3.62
N ARG A 166 -3.28 -9.16 -3.38
CA ARG A 166 -4.31 -9.15 -2.32
C ARG A 166 -5.37 -10.22 -2.57
N ILE A 167 -5.81 -10.36 -3.83
CA ILE A 167 -6.80 -11.38 -4.22
C ILE A 167 -6.16 -12.76 -4.09
N ALA A 168 -4.95 -12.96 -4.61
CA ALA A 168 -4.23 -14.23 -4.52
C ALA A 168 -4.10 -14.74 -3.07
N ASN A 169 -3.69 -13.87 -2.16
CA ASN A 169 -3.59 -14.19 -0.74
C ASN A 169 -4.97 -14.48 -0.09
N ARG A 170 -6.02 -13.80 -0.53
CA ARG A 170 -7.38 -14.11 -0.07
C ARG A 170 -7.86 -15.46 -0.56
N LEU A 171 -7.59 -15.80 -1.83
CA LEU A 171 -7.95 -17.09 -2.40
C LEU A 171 -7.15 -18.23 -1.76
N LEU A 172 -5.86 -18.04 -1.52
CA LEU A 172 -5.03 -19.01 -0.79
C LEU A 172 -5.62 -19.38 0.58
N ARG A 173 -6.06 -18.37 1.35
CA ARG A 173 -6.69 -18.62 2.66
C ARG A 173 -7.98 -19.44 2.52
N ARG A 174 -8.80 -19.18 1.52
CA ARG A 174 -10.03 -19.95 1.25
C ARG A 174 -9.72 -21.40 0.88
N VAL A 175 -8.71 -21.61 0.03
CA VAL A 175 -8.25 -22.97 -0.36
C VAL A 175 -7.72 -23.70 0.86
N ARG A 176 -6.93 -23.03 1.72
CA ARG A 176 -6.46 -23.60 2.99
C ARG A 176 -7.62 -24.03 3.88
N ASP A 177 -8.57 -23.16 4.12
CA ASP A 177 -9.70 -23.40 5.01
C ASP A 177 -10.56 -24.58 4.48
N TYR A 178 -10.77 -24.65 3.17
CA TYR A 178 -11.44 -25.77 2.53
C TYR A 178 -10.67 -27.08 2.72
N GLY A 179 -9.36 -27.07 2.47
CA GLY A 179 -8.49 -28.23 2.64
C GLY A 179 -8.49 -28.74 4.09
N GLN A 180 -8.42 -27.85 5.05
CA GLN A 180 -8.49 -28.20 6.49
C GLN A 180 -9.82 -28.87 6.84
N VAL A 181 -10.94 -28.33 6.38
CA VAL A 181 -12.27 -28.91 6.63
C VAL A 181 -12.43 -30.29 5.98
N LYS A 182 -11.82 -30.51 4.83
CA LYS A 182 -11.85 -31.78 4.10
C LYS A 182 -10.77 -32.78 4.53
N GLY A 183 -9.86 -32.38 5.42
CA GLY A 183 -8.78 -33.24 5.93
C GLY A 183 -7.64 -33.49 4.94
N HIS A 184 -7.44 -32.59 3.99
CA HIS A 184 -6.30 -32.66 3.07
C HIS A 184 -5.01 -32.18 3.74
N ALA A 185 -3.98 -33.00 3.78
CA ALA A 185 -2.68 -32.64 4.31
C ALA A 185 -1.92 -31.72 3.35
N THR A 186 -2.00 -32.00 2.05
CA THR A 186 -1.39 -31.23 0.96
C THR A 186 -2.49 -30.66 0.09
N LEU A 187 -2.40 -29.39 -0.26
CA LEU A 187 -3.33 -28.71 -1.17
C LEU A 187 -2.87 -28.89 -2.62
N GLN A 188 -3.45 -29.84 -3.30
CA GLN A 188 -3.21 -30.11 -4.72
C GLN A 188 -4.15 -29.27 -5.60
N ARG A 189 -3.94 -29.28 -6.92
CA ARG A 189 -4.69 -28.50 -7.89
C ARG A 189 -6.19 -28.77 -7.85
N ASP A 190 -6.58 -30.03 -7.73
CA ASP A 190 -7.99 -30.44 -7.65
C ASP A 190 -8.69 -29.89 -6.42
N VAL A 191 -7.99 -29.89 -5.26
CA VAL A 191 -8.46 -29.30 -4.01
C VAL A 191 -8.62 -27.78 -4.16
N ALA A 192 -7.62 -27.12 -4.77
CA ALA A 192 -7.68 -25.68 -5.03
C ALA A 192 -8.86 -25.34 -5.96
N ARG A 193 -9.03 -26.10 -7.05
CA ARG A 193 -10.13 -25.93 -8.00
C ARG A 193 -11.49 -26.09 -7.31
N ALA A 194 -11.70 -27.18 -6.58
CA ALA A 194 -12.94 -27.45 -5.88
C ALA A 194 -13.28 -26.35 -4.85
N ALA A 195 -12.27 -25.85 -4.11
CA ALA A 195 -12.44 -24.75 -3.19
C ALA A 195 -12.86 -23.47 -3.92
N LEU A 196 -12.20 -23.13 -5.02
CA LEU A 196 -12.46 -21.90 -5.77
C LEU A 196 -13.83 -21.93 -6.47
N GLU A 197 -14.26 -23.09 -6.96
CA GLU A 197 -15.61 -23.29 -7.52
C GLU A 197 -16.69 -23.13 -6.44
N LEU A 198 -16.48 -23.65 -5.25
CA LEU A 198 -17.41 -23.48 -4.13
C LEU A 198 -17.63 -22.00 -3.76
N TYR A 199 -16.60 -21.17 -3.94
CA TYR A 199 -16.68 -19.72 -3.67
C TYR A 199 -17.06 -18.91 -4.92
N GLU A 200 -17.55 -19.54 -5.99
CA GLU A 200 -17.95 -18.89 -7.25
C GLU A 200 -16.84 -18.01 -7.85
N VAL A 201 -15.58 -18.42 -7.68
CA VAL A 201 -14.44 -17.72 -8.27
C VAL A 201 -14.25 -18.19 -9.71
N ASP A 202 -14.83 -17.45 -10.64
CA ASP A 202 -14.82 -17.77 -12.06
C ASP A 202 -13.43 -17.64 -12.70
N GLU A 203 -13.12 -18.52 -13.67
CA GLU A 203 -11.90 -18.47 -14.48
C GLU A 203 -11.84 -17.23 -15.39
N ARG A 204 -13.00 -16.63 -15.69
CA ARG A 204 -13.18 -15.60 -16.72
C ARG A 204 -13.79 -14.30 -16.23
N CYS A 205 -13.39 -13.79 -15.11
CA CYS A 205 -13.82 -12.44 -14.83
C CYS A 205 -12.92 -11.43 -15.55
N LEU A 206 -13.22 -11.21 -16.83
CA LEU A 206 -12.70 -10.10 -17.59
C LEU A 206 -12.93 -8.79 -16.84
N LEU A 207 -11.90 -8.00 -16.78
CA LEU A 207 -11.85 -6.64 -16.29
C LEU A 207 -13.17 -5.88 -16.52
N TYR A 208 -13.78 -5.39 -15.46
CA TYR A 208 -14.66 -4.24 -15.58
C TYR A 208 -13.77 -3.05 -15.94
N THR A 209 -13.64 -2.82 -17.22
CA THR A 209 -13.26 -1.53 -17.80
C THR A 209 -14.50 -0.65 -17.78
N SER A 210 -14.58 0.27 -16.86
CA SER A 210 -15.39 1.49 -17.00
C SER A 210 -14.83 2.54 -16.05
#